data_c2e347fcc1407cb31e69fd213c5704ae
#
_entry.id   c2e347fcc1407cb31e69fd213c5704ae
#
_cell.length_a   1.000
_cell.length_b   1.000
_cell.length_c   1.000
_cell.angle_alpha   90.00
_cell.angle_beta   90.00
_cell.angle_gamma   90.00
#
_symmetry.space_group_name_H-M   'P 1'
#
loop_
_entity.id
_entity.type
_entity.pdbx_description
1 polymer ?
#
loop_
_entity_poly.entity_id
_entity_poly.type
_entity_poly.pdbx_seq_one_letter_code
_entity_poly.pdbx_strand_id
1 'polypeptide(L)'
;LEMAFTKKVGLKITNKELNKSNLNEYFFSEELGLVMQVAISEIDIIEEKLSSIDLSTKIIGSLSDNKDISIGNELENFFSESVITLEKYWREASHAIQAIRDNQSIADSELNLLDDQDYSGLFSNESFDETALESFNISKTKPRVAVLREQGVNGQMEMAAAFTLAGFEAVDVHMQDLLDDKVNLKDFNGLAACGGFSSGDVLGAGGGWSKTIIHNDLVKDQFETFFNNT
;
A
#
# COMPACT_ATOMS: atom_id res chain seq x y z
N LEU A 1 -16.45 -8.92 4.18
CA LEU A 1 -15.84 -10.25 3.90
C LEU A 1 -14.33 -10.14 3.71
N GLU A 2 -13.82 -9.24 2.87
CA GLU A 2 -12.39 -9.12 2.53
C GLU A 2 -11.48 -8.95 3.77
N MET A 3 -11.92 -8.20 4.78
CA MET A 3 -11.20 -8.10 6.06
C MET A 3 -11.06 -9.46 6.77
N ALA A 4 -12.08 -10.33 6.66
CA ALA A 4 -12.03 -11.68 7.24
C ALA A 4 -11.08 -12.60 6.47
N PHE A 5 -10.99 -12.45 5.14
CA PHE A 5 -10.10 -13.25 4.28
C PHE A 5 -8.62 -13.02 4.63
N THR A 6 -8.23 -11.80 5.00
CA THR A 6 -6.84 -11.44 5.29
C THR A 6 -6.18 -12.33 6.36
N LYS A 7 -6.93 -12.72 7.39
CA LYS A 7 -6.46 -13.56 8.50
C LYS A 7 -7.22 -14.87 8.65
N LYS A 8 -8.12 -15.18 7.71
CA LYS A 8 -9.02 -16.34 7.76
C LYS A 8 -9.76 -16.42 9.11
N VAL A 9 -10.29 -15.29 9.55
CA VAL A 9 -10.98 -15.16 10.84
C VAL A 9 -12.48 -15.25 10.63
N GLY A 10 -13.17 -16.00 11.49
CA GLY A 10 -14.62 -16.07 11.50
C GLY A 10 -15.26 -14.72 11.87
N LEU A 11 -16.47 -14.49 11.39
CA LEU A 11 -17.23 -13.27 11.64
C LEU A 11 -18.68 -13.61 11.90
N LYS A 12 -19.21 -13.12 13.02
CA LYS A 12 -20.63 -13.23 13.34
C LYS A 12 -21.29 -11.88 13.18
N ILE A 13 -22.06 -11.71 12.10
CA ILE A 13 -22.88 -10.52 11.87
C ILE A 13 -24.25 -10.77 12.50
N THR A 14 -24.59 -9.95 13.50
CA THR A 14 -25.85 -10.08 14.21
C THR A 14 -26.55 -8.72 14.28
N ASN A 15 -27.71 -8.63 13.68
CA ASN A 15 -28.55 -7.43 13.77
C ASN A 15 -30.01 -7.85 13.94
N LYS A 16 -30.66 -7.33 14.98
CA LYS A 16 -32.07 -7.62 15.29
C LYS A 16 -33.07 -7.21 14.20
N GLU A 17 -32.68 -6.27 13.34
CA GLU A 17 -33.51 -5.80 12.23
C GLU A 17 -33.39 -6.70 10.99
N LEU A 18 -32.42 -7.60 10.94
CA LEU A 18 -32.24 -8.53 9.83
C LEU A 18 -33.34 -9.61 9.84
N ASN A 19 -33.82 -9.88 8.64
CA ASN A 19 -34.70 -11.01 8.33
C ASN A 19 -34.43 -11.46 6.88
N LYS A 20 -34.93 -12.63 6.51
CA LYS A 20 -34.67 -13.21 5.18
C LYS A 20 -35.11 -12.34 4.00
N SER A 21 -36.07 -11.47 4.19
CA SER A 21 -36.61 -10.63 3.10
C SER A 21 -35.79 -9.37 2.86
N ASN A 22 -35.00 -8.90 3.84
CA ASN A 22 -34.23 -7.66 3.72
C ASN A 22 -32.70 -7.86 3.64
N LEU A 23 -32.23 -9.12 3.58
CA LEU A 23 -30.78 -9.41 3.52
C LEU A 23 -30.11 -8.72 2.32
N ASN A 24 -30.70 -8.84 1.13
CA ASN A 24 -30.11 -8.25 -0.08
C ASN A 24 -30.08 -6.73 0.01
N GLU A 25 -31.13 -6.10 0.48
CA GLU A 25 -31.17 -4.65 0.68
C GLU A 25 -30.12 -4.20 1.69
N TYR A 26 -30.00 -4.90 2.82
CA TYR A 26 -29.03 -4.56 3.86
C TYR A 26 -27.58 -4.67 3.42
N PHE A 27 -27.23 -5.70 2.65
CA PHE A 27 -25.83 -5.94 2.27
C PHE A 27 -25.41 -5.34 0.92
N PHE A 28 -26.37 -4.95 0.07
CA PHE A 28 -26.11 -4.48 -1.29
C PHE A 28 -26.71 -3.11 -1.60
N SER A 29 -27.06 -2.33 -0.59
CA SER A 29 -27.61 -0.96 -0.75
C SER A 29 -26.60 0.06 -1.24
N GLU A 30 -25.30 -0.26 -1.22
CA GLU A 30 -24.19 0.63 -1.61
C GLU A 30 -24.21 1.99 -0.87
N GLU A 31 -24.71 2.01 0.36
CA GLU A 31 -24.63 3.20 1.21
C GLU A 31 -23.20 3.52 1.60
N LEU A 32 -22.83 4.80 1.58
CA LEU A 32 -21.51 5.24 2.00
C LEU A 32 -21.29 4.96 3.47
N GLY A 33 -20.20 4.29 3.78
CA GLY A 33 -19.84 3.94 5.14
C GLY A 33 -18.44 3.36 5.25
N LEU A 34 -17.98 3.24 6.48
CA LEU A 34 -16.71 2.58 6.82
C LEU A 34 -16.99 1.44 7.80
N VAL A 35 -16.33 0.32 7.59
CA VAL A 35 -16.32 -0.81 8.54
C VAL A 35 -14.95 -0.87 9.19
N MET A 36 -14.91 -0.89 10.52
CA MET A 36 -13.66 -0.98 11.27
C MET A 36 -13.74 -2.09 12.31
N GLN A 37 -12.61 -2.68 12.61
CA GLN A 37 -12.43 -3.57 13.75
C GLN A 37 -11.91 -2.77 14.93
N VAL A 38 -12.56 -2.91 16.08
CA VAL A 38 -12.28 -2.16 17.29
C VAL A 38 -12.19 -3.12 18.48
N ALA A 39 -11.25 -2.89 19.38
CA ALA A 39 -11.23 -3.62 20.65
C ALA A 39 -12.48 -3.27 21.49
N ILE A 40 -13.06 -4.27 22.15
CA ILE A 40 -14.29 -4.09 22.95
C ILE A 40 -14.11 -2.96 23.99
N SER A 41 -12.92 -2.85 24.59
CA SER A 41 -12.59 -1.82 25.57
C SER A 41 -12.53 -0.38 25.02
N GLU A 42 -12.51 -0.22 23.69
CA GLU A 42 -12.38 1.08 23.04
C GLU A 42 -13.65 1.55 22.34
N ILE A 43 -14.71 0.73 22.35
CA ILE A 43 -15.96 1.02 21.67
C ILE A 43 -16.52 2.38 22.13
N ASP A 44 -16.69 2.58 23.43
CA ASP A 44 -17.30 3.80 23.99
C ASP A 44 -16.49 5.06 23.60
N ILE A 45 -15.17 4.97 23.62
CA ILE A 45 -14.27 6.08 23.27
C ILE A 45 -14.42 6.44 21.79
N ILE A 46 -14.53 5.45 20.94
CA ILE A 46 -14.66 5.65 19.48
C ILE A 46 -16.04 6.19 19.14
N GLU A 47 -17.09 5.67 19.76
CA GLU A 47 -18.45 6.17 19.59
C GLU A 47 -18.57 7.64 20.02
N GLU A 48 -17.99 8.03 21.15
CA GLU A 48 -17.96 9.42 21.60
C GLU A 48 -17.23 10.32 20.61
N LYS A 49 -16.05 9.90 20.13
CA LYS A 49 -15.27 10.69 19.16
C LYS A 49 -16.00 10.88 17.84
N LEU A 50 -16.62 9.83 17.29
CA LEU A 50 -17.33 9.90 16.03
C LEU A 50 -18.62 10.70 16.15
N SER A 51 -19.35 10.57 17.26
CA SER A 51 -20.52 11.37 17.56
C SER A 51 -20.19 12.87 17.69
N SER A 52 -19.00 13.22 18.19
CA SER A 52 -18.57 14.61 18.29
C SER A 52 -18.38 15.34 16.95
N ILE A 53 -18.34 14.58 15.84
CA ILE A 53 -18.24 15.07 14.46
C ILE A 53 -19.45 14.68 13.62
N ASP A 54 -20.61 14.44 14.26
CA ASP A 54 -21.89 14.09 13.65
C ASP A 54 -21.86 12.79 12.83
N LEU A 55 -20.97 11.83 13.15
CA LEU A 55 -20.97 10.51 12.55
C LEU A 55 -21.68 9.49 13.44
N SER A 56 -22.67 8.82 12.87
CA SER A 56 -23.36 7.71 13.53
C SER A 56 -22.57 6.42 13.42
N THR A 57 -22.58 5.62 14.49
CA THR A 57 -21.93 4.32 14.55
C THR A 57 -22.92 3.21 14.80
N LYS A 58 -22.60 2.00 14.35
CA LYS A 58 -23.39 0.80 14.60
C LYS A 58 -22.49 -0.40 14.74
N ILE A 59 -22.64 -1.15 15.83
CA ILE A 59 -21.99 -2.45 15.96
C ILE A 59 -22.74 -3.44 15.07
N ILE A 60 -22.04 -3.98 14.06
CA ILE A 60 -22.63 -4.90 13.08
C ILE A 60 -22.30 -6.37 13.36
N GLY A 61 -21.35 -6.64 14.23
CA GLY A 61 -20.97 -8.02 14.54
C GLY A 61 -19.73 -8.12 15.39
N SER A 62 -19.24 -9.33 15.54
CA SER A 62 -18.01 -9.66 16.29
C SER A 62 -17.19 -10.71 15.56
N LEU A 63 -15.89 -10.75 15.83
CA LEU A 63 -15.05 -11.82 15.37
C LEU A 63 -15.41 -13.14 16.09
N SER A 64 -15.10 -14.25 15.44
CA SER A 64 -15.39 -15.60 15.91
C SER A 64 -14.16 -16.49 15.71
N ASP A 65 -13.88 -17.35 16.66
CA ASP A 65 -12.75 -18.30 16.60
C ASP A 65 -13.00 -19.46 15.62
N ASN A 66 -14.28 -19.75 15.30
CA ASN A 66 -14.60 -20.65 14.21
C ASN A 66 -14.35 -19.92 12.88
N LYS A 67 -13.78 -20.58 11.90
CA LYS A 67 -13.47 -20.01 10.58
C LYS A 67 -14.72 -19.86 9.69
N ASP A 68 -15.87 -19.48 10.26
CA ASP A 68 -17.14 -19.32 9.54
C ASP A 68 -17.61 -17.89 9.58
N ILE A 69 -18.24 -17.47 8.49
CA ILE A 69 -19.03 -16.24 8.42
C ILE A 69 -20.48 -16.59 8.66
N SER A 70 -21.06 -16.08 9.71
CA SER A 70 -22.48 -16.27 10.02
C SER A 70 -23.22 -14.95 10.03
N ILE A 71 -24.44 -14.95 9.49
CA ILE A 71 -25.30 -13.79 9.37
C ILE A 71 -26.69 -14.16 9.91
N GLY A 72 -27.17 -13.38 10.87
CA GLY A 72 -28.48 -13.66 11.46
C GLY A 72 -28.99 -12.54 12.34
N ASN A 73 -30.04 -12.86 13.08
CA ASN A 73 -30.52 -12.04 14.18
C ASN A 73 -30.40 -12.82 15.50
N GLU A 74 -31.00 -12.31 16.57
CA GLU A 74 -30.96 -12.95 17.90
C GLU A 74 -31.68 -14.32 17.93
N LEU A 75 -32.59 -14.57 16.99
CA LEU A 75 -33.48 -15.73 16.98
C LEU A 75 -33.06 -16.78 15.95
N GLU A 76 -32.52 -16.37 14.81
CA GLU A 76 -32.26 -17.25 13.68
C GLU A 76 -30.96 -16.88 12.96
N ASN A 77 -30.18 -17.90 12.58
CA ASN A 77 -29.08 -17.76 11.65
C ASN A 77 -29.57 -17.97 10.22
N PHE A 78 -29.42 -16.96 9.37
CA PHE A 78 -29.90 -16.97 7.98
C PHE A 78 -28.86 -17.53 7.01
N PHE A 79 -27.58 -17.40 7.36
CA PHE A 79 -26.47 -17.80 6.51
C PHE A 79 -25.30 -18.22 7.37
N SER A 80 -24.62 -19.28 6.96
CA SER A 80 -23.32 -19.68 7.53
C SER A 80 -22.51 -20.39 6.46
N GLU A 81 -21.30 -19.94 6.24
CA GLU A 81 -20.37 -20.57 5.32
C GLU A 81 -18.92 -20.32 5.76
N SER A 82 -18.01 -21.21 5.40
CA SER A 82 -16.61 -21.06 5.76
C SER A 82 -15.97 -19.85 5.05
N VAL A 83 -15.05 -19.19 5.76
CA VAL A 83 -14.26 -18.08 5.20
C VAL A 83 -13.53 -18.51 3.94
N ILE A 84 -13.00 -19.75 3.92
CA ILE A 84 -12.26 -20.30 2.79
C ILE A 84 -13.16 -20.47 1.56
N THR A 85 -14.36 -21.03 1.74
CA THR A 85 -15.33 -21.20 0.66
C THR A 85 -15.71 -19.84 0.06
N LEU A 86 -15.98 -18.86 0.92
CA LEU A 86 -16.35 -17.50 0.48
C LEU A 86 -15.18 -16.79 -0.22
N GLU A 87 -13.96 -16.98 0.26
CA GLU A 87 -12.77 -16.45 -0.40
C GLU A 87 -12.55 -17.07 -1.78
N LYS A 88 -12.79 -18.37 -1.94
CA LYS A 88 -12.74 -19.03 -3.26
C LYS A 88 -13.75 -18.44 -4.23
N TYR A 89 -15.00 -18.24 -3.82
CA TYR A 89 -16.01 -17.57 -4.66
C TYR A 89 -15.58 -16.15 -5.03
N TRP A 90 -15.02 -15.41 -4.10
CA TRP A 90 -14.53 -14.06 -4.36
C TRP A 90 -13.36 -14.04 -5.36
N ARG A 91 -12.49 -15.04 -5.34
CA ARG A 91 -11.35 -15.17 -6.26
C ARG A 91 -11.68 -15.82 -7.59
N GLU A 92 -12.84 -16.44 -7.74
CA GLU A 92 -13.19 -17.27 -8.90
C GLU A 92 -13.02 -16.53 -10.24
N ALA A 93 -13.53 -15.32 -10.35
CA ALA A 93 -13.42 -14.53 -11.58
C ALA A 93 -11.96 -14.17 -11.91
N SER A 94 -11.19 -13.76 -10.92
CA SER A 94 -9.77 -13.42 -11.07
C SER A 94 -8.95 -14.65 -11.44
N HIS A 95 -9.21 -15.78 -10.78
CA HIS A 95 -8.57 -17.07 -11.10
C HIS A 95 -8.87 -17.51 -12.54
N ALA A 96 -10.12 -17.43 -12.99
CA ALA A 96 -10.49 -17.81 -14.35
C ALA A 96 -9.75 -16.97 -15.40
N ILE A 97 -9.61 -15.66 -15.19
CA ILE A 97 -8.84 -14.77 -16.06
C ILE A 97 -7.35 -15.14 -16.03
N GLN A 98 -6.80 -15.35 -14.84
CA GLN A 98 -5.40 -15.72 -14.65
C GLN A 98 -5.07 -17.05 -15.33
N ALA A 99 -5.93 -18.05 -15.20
CA ALA A 99 -5.77 -19.37 -15.83
C ALA A 99 -5.74 -19.29 -17.37
N ILE A 100 -6.46 -18.33 -17.98
CA ILE A 100 -6.43 -18.11 -19.44
C ILE A 100 -5.19 -17.34 -19.87
N ARG A 101 -4.77 -16.32 -19.09
CA ARG A 101 -3.67 -15.43 -19.43
C ARG A 101 -2.30 -16.06 -19.15
N ASP A 102 -2.17 -16.74 -18.02
CA ASP A 102 -0.91 -17.26 -17.50
C ASP A 102 -0.83 -18.80 -17.61
N ASN A 103 -0.03 -19.44 -16.79
CA ASN A 103 0.04 -20.90 -16.72
C ASN A 103 -1.09 -21.42 -15.82
N GLN A 104 -2.02 -22.18 -16.38
CA GLN A 104 -3.18 -22.71 -15.65
C GLN A 104 -2.78 -23.52 -14.42
N SER A 105 -1.78 -24.39 -14.51
CA SER A 105 -1.39 -25.23 -13.37
C SER A 105 -0.83 -24.41 -12.19
N ILE A 106 -0.21 -23.27 -12.48
CA ILE A 106 0.27 -22.34 -11.43
C ILE A 106 -0.90 -21.58 -10.82
N ALA A 107 -1.83 -21.08 -11.64
CA ALA A 107 -3.05 -20.42 -11.15
C ALA A 107 -3.89 -21.37 -10.27
N ASP A 108 -4.06 -22.61 -10.69
CA ASP A 108 -4.76 -23.64 -9.90
C ASP A 108 -4.02 -23.94 -8.58
N SER A 109 -2.70 -24.03 -8.62
CA SER A 109 -1.87 -24.24 -7.43
C SER A 109 -2.03 -23.10 -6.41
N GLU A 110 -2.05 -21.84 -6.87
CA GLU A 110 -2.26 -20.66 -6.03
C GLU A 110 -3.65 -20.68 -5.36
N LEU A 111 -4.71 -21.00 -6.11
CA LEU A 111 -6.05 -21.11 -5.55
C LEU A 111 -6.16 -22.24 -4.52
N ASN A 112 -5.50 -23.37 -4.77
CA ASN A 112 -5.51 -24.52 -3.86
C ASN A 112 -4.77 -24.27 -2.54
N LEU A 113 -3.85 -23.29 -2.47
CA LEU A 113 -3.24 -22.87 -1.20
C LEU A 113 -4.26 -22.37 -0.17
N LEU A 114 -5.46 -21.98 -0.59
CA LEU A 114 -6.53 -21.60 0.33
C LEU A 114 -7.01 -22.77 1.21
N ASP A 115 -6.88 -24.00 0.73
CA ASP A 115 -7.24 -25.21 1.47
C ASP A 115 -6.17 -25.64 2.48
N ASP A 116 -4.95 -25.16 2.31
CA ASP A 116 -3.85 -25.46 3.22
C ASP A 116 -4.01 -24.64 4.51
N GLN A 117 -4.38 -25.33 5.60
CA GLN A 117 -4.59 -24.69 6.89
C GLN A 117 -3.28 -24.26 7.58
N ASP A 118 -2.17 -24.87 7.19
CA ASP A 118 -0.84 -24.61 7.74
C ASP A 118 -0.12 -23.50 6.94
N TYR A 119 -0.66 -23.13 5.76
CA TYR A 119 -0.09 -22.04 4.96
C TYR A 119 -0.35 -20.68 5.61
N SER A 120 0.69 -20.12 6.19
CA SER A 120 0.67 -18.84 6.91
C SER A 120 0.75 -17.60 6.00
N GLY A 121 0.85 -17.79 4.68
CA GLY A 121 1.10 -16.72 3.72
C GLY A 121 2.58 -16.40 3.57
N LEU A 122 2.87 -15.24 2.99
CA LEU A 122 4.23 -14.74 2.91
C LEU A 122 4.68 -14.28 4.30
N PHE A 123 5.90 -14.64 4.64
CA PHE A 123 6.54 -14.22 5.88
C PHE A 123 7.97 -13.78 5.57
N SER A 124 8.46 -12.92 6.42
CA SER A 124 9.82 -12.44 6.39
C SER A 124 10.65 -13.23 7.42
N ASN A 125 11.86 -13.56 7.05
CA ASN A 125 12.80 -14.27 7.91
C ASN A 125 14.10 -13.46 8.02
N GLU A 126 13.95 -12.21 8.41
CA GLU A 126 15.08 -11.33 8.64
C GLU A 126 15.86 -11.81 9.86
N SER A 127 17.18 -11.81 9.70
CA SER A 127 18.14 -12.16 10.75
C SER A 127 18.99 -10.97 11.20
N PHE A 128 18.65 -9.73 10.78
CA PHE A 128 19.39 -8.56 11.20
C PHE A 128 18.82 -7.96 12.50
N ASP A 129 19.68 -7.34 13.27
CA ASP A 129 19.32 -6.63 14.49
C ASP A 129 18.97 -5.17 14.15
N GLU A 130 17.69 -4.78 14.31
CA GLU A 130 17.24 -3.40 14.04
C GLU A 130 17.97 -2.36 14.90
N THR A 131 18.48 -2.75 16.07
CA THR A 131 19.26 -1.84 16.94
C THR A 131 20.65 -1.54 16.36
N ALA A 132 21.13 -2.35 15.43
CA ALA A 132 22.38 -2.12 14.69
C ALA A 132 22.27 -0.99 13.65
N LEU A 133 21.08 -0.51 13.36
CA LEU A 133 20.82 0.66 12.51
C LEU A 133 21.01 2.00 13.25
N GLU A 134 21.79 2.01 14.34
CA GLU A 134 22.22 3.28 14.96
C GLU A 134 22.87 4.16 13.90
N SER A 135 22.33 5.37 13.79
CA SER A 135 22.69 6.38 12.80
C SER A 135 24.19 6.38 12.47
N PHE A 136 24.53 6.03 11.25
CA PHE A 136 25.88 6.28 10.73
C PHE A 136 26.11 7.80 10.72
N ASN A 137 26.73 8.32 11.75
CA ASN A 137 27.25 9.68 11.78
C ASN A 137 28.51 9.75 10.89
N ILE A 138 28.29 9.88 9.58
CA ILE A 138 29.35 9.78 8.56
C ILE A 138 30.32 10.97 8.67
N SER A 139 29.87 12.14 9.12
CA SER A 139 30.74 13.29 9.30
C SER A 139 30.05 14.44 10.05
N LYS A 140 30.85 15.40 10.55
CA LYS A 140 30.34 16.66 11.12
C LYS A 140 29.68 17.56 10.05
N THR A 141 30.06 17.40 8.79
CA THR A 141 29.43 18.05 7.63
C THR A 141 28.68 17.00 6.85
N LYS A 142 27.36 17.14 6.78
CA LYS A 142 26.49 16.22 6.01
C LYS A 142 26.73 16.41 4.52
N PRO A 143 27.16 15.38 3.77
CA PRO A 143 27.21 15.49 2.32
C PRO A 143 25.83 15.75 1.74
N ARG A 144 25.74 16.59 0.71
CA ARG A 144 24.48 16.96 0.07
C ARG A 144 24.16 16.01 -1.07
N VAL A 145 22.93 15.51 -1.13
CA VAL A 145 22.43 14.63 -2.18
C VAL A 145 21.23 15.29 -2.85
N ALA A 146 21.29 15.45 -4.18
CA ALA A 146 20.17 15.87 -4.98
C ALA A 146 19.22 14.68 -5.21
N VAL A 147 18.03 14.75 -4.64
CA VAL A 147 16.96 13.79 -4.92
C VAL A 147 16.17 14.30 -6.11
N LEU A 148 16.52 13.80 -7.29
CA LEU A 148 15.96 14.28 -8.54
C LEU A 148 14.56 13.73 -8.76
N ARG A 149 13.67 14.60 -9.22
CA ARG A 149 12.33 14.20 -9.66
C ARG A 149 11.89 14.97 -10.91
N GLU A 150 11.01 14.31 -11.64
CA GLU A 150 10.26 14.87 -12.76
C GLU A 150 8.77 14.65 -12.50
N GLN A 151 7.92 15.28 -13.28
CA GLN A 151 6.47 15.08 -13.23
C GLN A 151 6.12 13.58 -13.33
N GLY A 152 5.34 13.07 -12.36
CA GLY A 152 4.95 11.67 -12.29
C GLY A 152 5.94 10.75 -11.55
N VAL A 153 7.04 11.30 -11.03
CA VAL A 153 7.93 10.54 -10.12
C VAL A 153 7.20 10.22 -8.83
N ASN A 154 7.47 9.03 -8.30
CA ASN A 154 6.97 8.55 -7.02
C ASN A 154 8.16 8.05 -6.18
N GLY A 155 8.06 8.21 -4.87
CA GLY A 155 9.08 7.72 -3.94
C GLY A 155 10.21 8.72 -3.63
N GLN A 156 10.15 9.97 -4.08
CA GLN A 156 11.16 10.99 -3.77
C GLN A 156 11.22 11.33 -2.26
N MET A 157 10.08 11.27 -1.57
CA MET A 157 10.03 11.52 -0.12
C MET A 157 10.70 10.39 0.65
N GLU A 158 10.43 9.16 0.28
CA GLU A 158 11.04 7.96 0.87
C GLU A 158 12.55 7.91 0.60
N MET A 159 12.98 8.28 -0.60
CA MET A 159 14.39 8.40 -0.96
C MET A 159 15.08 9.48 -0.12
N ALA A 160 14.47 10.66 0.02
CA ALA A 160 15.00 11.74 0.86
C ALA A 160 15.07 11.31 2.33
N ALA A 161 14.06 10.60 2.84
CA ALA A 161 14.06 10.05 4.20
C ALA A 161 15.20 9.04 4.40
N ALA A 162 15.42 8.13 3.46
CA ALA A 162 16.49 7.14 3.52
C ALA A 162 17.88 7.80 3.56
N PHE A 163 18.14 8.79 2.70
CA PHE A 163 19.40 9.54 2.73
C PHE A 163 19.57 10.33 4.03
N THR A 164 18.48 10.93 4.54
CA THR A 164 18.53 11.68 5.81
C THR A 164 18.86 10.77 6.99
N LEU A 165 18.24 9.58 7.04
CA LEU A 165 18.53 8.56 8.06
C LEU A 165 19.98 8.07 7.97
N ALA A 166 20.53 7.96 6.75
CA ALA A 166 21.92 7.61 6.51
C ALA A 166 22.93 8.76 6.80
N GLY A 167 22.46 9.93 7.26
CA GLY A 167 23.32 11.04 7.67
C GLY A 167 23.65 12.05 6.58
N PHE A 168 22.97 12.01 5.42
CA PHE A 168 23.13 13.00 4.35
C PHE A 168 22.17 14.19 4.53
N GLU A 169 22.48 15.29 3.86
CA GLU A 169 21.51 16.37 3.59
C GLU A 169 20.83 16.09 2.25
N ALA A 170 19.61 15.55 2.31
CA ALA A 170 18.81 15.28 1.13
C ALA A 170 18.07 16.55 0.69
N VAL A 171 18.22 16.94 -0.58
CA VAL A 171 17.56 18.10 -1.17
C VAL A 171 16.68 17.64 -2.32
N ASP A 172 15.40 17.97 -2.26
CA ASP A 172 14.47 17.75 -3.37
C ASP A 172 14.80 18.67 -4.52
N VAL A 173 15.07 18.09 -5.69
CA VAL A 173 15.44 18.84 -6.91
C VAL A 173 14.53 18.43 -8.05
N HIS A 174 13.65 19.33 -8.46
CA HIS A 174 12.84 19.12 -9.65
C HIS A 174 13.67 19.40 -10.90
N MET A 175 13.47 18.63 -11.99
CA MET A 175 14.16 18.86 -13.26
C MET A 175 13.95 20.28 -13.78
N GLN A 176 12.79 20.89 -13.51
CA GLN A 176 12.54 22.30 -13.89
C GLN A 176 13.48 23.27 -13.18
N ASP A 177 13.91 22.98 -11.94
CA ASP A 177 14.85 23.85 -11.22
C ASP A 177 16.24 23.84 -11.86
N LEU A 178 16.64 22.71 -12.45
CA LEU A 178 17.87 22.62 -13.26
C LEU A 178 17.72 23.34 -14.60
N LEU A 179 16.56 23.20 -15.27
CA LEU A 179 16.26 23.88 -16.53
C LEU A 179 16.22 25.39 -16.38
N ASP A 180 15.74 25.91 -15.26
CA ASP A 180 15.65 27.33 -14.93
C ASP A 180 16.94 27.88 -14.30
N ASP A 181 18.00 27.07 -14.17
CA ASP A 181 19.27 27.41 -13.50
C ASP A 181 19.10 27.92 -12.05
N LYS A 182 18.04 27.47 -11.36
CA LYS A 182 17.80 27.77 -9.94
C LYS A 182 18.65 26.92 -8.99
N VAL A 183 19.00 25.73 -9.45
CA VAL A 183 19.82 24.74 -8.75
C VAL A 183 20.93 24.28 -9.67
N ASN A 184 22.13 24.04 -9.11
CA ASN A 184 23.26 23.54 -9.88
C ASN A 184 23.80 22.25 -9.25
N LEU A 185 24.02 21.21 -10.05
CA LEU A 185 24.47 19.89 -9.57
C LEU A 185 25.87 19.92 -8.95
N LYS A 186 26.72 20.93 -9.27
CA LYS A 186 28.04 21.12 -8.64
C LYS A 186 27.97 21.33 -7.10
N ASP A 187 26.79 21.74 -6.59
CA ASP A 187 26.58 21.98 -5.14
C ASP A 187 26.27 20.71 -4.36
N PHE A 188 26.29 19.54 -5.02
CA PHE A 188 25.96 18.23 -4.44
C PHE A 188 27.12 17.25 -4.55
N ASN A 189 27.18 16.33 -3.58
CA ASN A 189 28.14 15.24 -3.52
C ASN A 189 27.59 13.95 -4.12
N GLY A 190 26.28 13.88 -4.32
CA GLY A 190 25.58 12.73 -4.89
C GLY A 190 24.27 13.13 -5.52
N LEU A 191 23.74 12.28 -6.38
CA LEU A 191 22.39 12.41 -6.91
C LEU A 191 21.66 11.07 -6.92
N ALA A 192 20.36 11.11 -6.74
CA ALA A 192 19.46 9.96 -6.82
C ALA A 192 18.30 10.30 -7.74
N ALA A 193 18.13 9.54 -8.81
CA ALA A 193 16.97 9.65 -9.70
C ALA A 193 15.89 8.66 -9.23
N CYS A 194 14.77 9.18 -8.77
CA CYS A 194 13.69 8.34 -8.26
C CYS A 194 12.89 7.71 -9.40
N GLY A 195 12.40 6.49 -9.19
CA GLY A 195 11.49 5.80 -10.08
C GLY A 195 10.08 6.41 -10.08
N GLY A 196 9.25 6.01 -11.02
CA GLY A 196 7.87 6.43 -11.16
C GLY A 196 7.44 6.53 -12.62
N PHE A 197 6.23 7.01 -12.83
CA PHE A 197 5.62 7.16 -14.16
C PHE A 197 5.95 8.54 -14.78
N SER A 198 7.24 8.87 -14.86
CA SER A 198 7.70 10.17 -15.36
C SER A 198 7.08 10.48 -16.70
N SER A 199 6.46 11.66 -16.81
CA SER A 199 5.75 12.11 -18.00
C SER A 199 4.68 11.12 -18.49
N GLY A 200 4.00 10.40 -17.57
CA GLY A 200 2.98 9.40 -17.90
C GLY A 200 3.50 8.20 -18.67
N ASP A 201 4.78 7.83 -18.48
CA ASP A 201 5.49 6.77 -19.21
C ASP A 201 5.59 6.98 -20.74
N VAL A 202 5.27 8.16 -21.22
CA VAL A 202 5.51 8.49 -22.62
C VAL A 202 7.00 8.36 -22.93
N LEU A 203 7.34 7.70 -24.01
CA LEU A 203 8.71 7.37 -24.40
C LEU A 203 9.45 6.43 -23.41
N GLY A 204 8.73 5.71 -22.54
CA GLY A 204 9.32 4.77 -21.59
C GLY A 204 9.96 5.49 -20.42
N ALA A 205 9.17 6.21 -19.62
CA ALA A 205 9.57 6.87 -18.36
C ALA A 205 10.96 7.52 -18.38
N GLY A 206 12.01 6.78 -18.04
CA GLY A 206 13.40 7.23 -18.04
C GLY A 206 13.91 7.71 -19.42
N GLY A 207 13.35 7.22 -20.52
CA GLY A 207 13.68 7.68 -21.86
C GLY A 207 13.26 9.11 -22.10
N GLY A 208 12.11 9.53 -21.62
CA GLY A 208 11.65 10.92 -21.66
C GLY A 208 12.55 11.83 -20.85
N TRP A 209 12.85 11.42 -19.61
CA TRP A 209 13.71 12.15 -18.71
C TRP A 209 15.14 12.34 -19.26
N SER A 210 15.74 11.27 -19.76
CA SER A 210 17.09 11.35 -20.38
C SER A 210 17.13 12.27 -21.59
N LYS A 211 16.08 12.31 -22.40
CA LYS A 211 16.00 13.25 -23.54
C LYS A 211 15.93 14.70 -23.09
N THR A 212 15.20 15.00 -22.02
CA THR A 212 15.20 16.35 -21.44
C THR A 212 16.61 16.79 -21.04
N ILE A 213 17.40 15.88 -20.45
CA ILE A 213 18.79 16.15 -20.07
C ILE A 213 19.68 16.34 -21.31
N ILE A 214 19.65 15.41 -22.25
CA ILE A 214 20.59 15.38 -23.40
C ILE A 214 20.34 16.53 -24.38
N HIS A 215 19.09 16.95 -24.55
CA HIS A 215 18.71 17.99 -25.50
C HIS A 215 18.63 19.42 -24.91
N ASN A 216 19.04 19.59 -23.66
CA ASN A 216 19.20 20.90 -23.05
C ASN A 216 20.67 21.10 -22.67
N ASP A 217 21.36 22.00 -23.35
CA ASP A 217 22.79 22.20 -23.20
C ASP A 217 23.19 22.55 -21.76
N LEU A 218 22.43 23.42 -21.08
CA LEU A 218 22.70 23.80 -19.69
C LEU A 218 22.65 22.62 -18.75
N VAL A 219 21.58 21.83 -18.82
CA VAL A 219 21.39 20.68 -17.94
C VAL A 219 22.39 19.57 -18.28
N LYS A 220 22.62 19.33 -19.56
CA LYS A 220 23.61 18.37 -20.03
C LYS A 220 25.00 18.68 -19.48
N ASP A 221 25.45 19.93 -19.58
CA ASP A 221 26.75 20.39 -19.06
C ASP A 221 26.83 20.21 -17.54
N GLN A 222 25.75 20.43 -16.81
CA GLN A 222 25.71 20.18 -15.35
C GLN A 222 25.90 18.69 -15.03
N PHE A 223 25.22 17.78 -15.75
CA PHE A 223 25.37 16.33 -15.56
C PHE A 223 26.77 15.84 -15.96
N GLU A 224 27.28 16.28 -17.13
CA GLU A 224 28.64 15.92 -17.58
C GLU A 224 29.69 16.40 -16.58
N THR A 225 29.58 17.64 -16.09
CA THR A 225 30.48 18.20 -15.07
C THR A 225 30.42 17.41 -13.78
N PHE A 226 29.20 17.08 -13.32
CA PHE A 226 28.99 16.29 -12.09
C PHE A 226 29.68 14.93 -12.20
N PHE A 227 29.45 14.16 -13.25
CA PHE A 227 30.02 12.81 -13.41
C PHE A 227 31.52 12.80 -13.68
N ASN A 228 32.08 13.88 -14.21
CA ASN A 228 33.52 13.95 -14.47
C ASN A 228 34.33 14.44 -13.25
N ASN A 229 33.70 15.09 -12.29
CA ASN A 229 34.38 15.75 -11.15
C ASN A 229 34.03 15.13 -9.78
N THR A 230 33.18 14.09 -9.76
CA THR A 230 32.74 13.44 -8.52
C THR A 230 33.36 12.02 -8.37
#